data_c273f4e779a84abdab96ce6ed1734d56
#
_entry.id   c273f4e779a84abdab96ce6ed1734d56
#
_cell.length_a   1.000
_cell.length_b   1.000
_cell.length_c   1.000
_cell.angle_alpha   90.00
_cell.angle_beta   90.00
_cell.angle_gamma   90.00
#
_symmetry.space_group_name_H-M   'P 1'
#
loop_
_entity.id
_entity.type
_entity.pdbx_description
1 polymer ?
#
loop_
_entity_poly.entity_id
_entity_poly.type
_entity_poly.pdbx_seq_one_letter_code
_entity_poly.pdbx_strand_id
1 'polypeptide(L)'
;MSDPMSHVTHDEIMAEAERIKALGEASESQAPYPVNQATIGTWLDAMGYDNERFRSGEAPPSMAQVWTMPGLGRKRPPEDPLSRMTEYLTNAGYAAVLGTNCEQSYERYLRVGEDVRVTSALDSVVGPKRTAMGEGYFVTSRNTWYVGDEVVATMLFRVLKFIPREKP
;
A
#
# COMPACT_ATOMS: atom_id res chain seq x y z
N MET A 1 23.27 -22.46 -25.16
CA MET A 1 21.98 -23.10 -24.88
C MET A 1 21.22 -22.18 -23.97
N SER A 2 20.28 -21.44 -24.52
CA SER A 2 19.44 -20.54 -23.73
C SER A 2 18.41 -21.41 -23.02
N ASP A 3 18.40 -21.33 -21.69
CA ASP A 3 17.39 -21.94 -20.84
C ASP A 3 16.02 -21.40 -21.28
N PRO A 4 15.01 -22.26 -21.58
CA PRO A 4 13.69 -21.77 -21.87
C PRO A 4 13.15 -21.17 -20.57
N MET A 5 13.04 -19.84 -20.51
CA MET A 5 12.32 -19.16 -19.43
C MET A 5 10.97 -19.87 -19.26
N SER A 6 10.81 -20.62 -18.18
CA SER A 6 9.54 -21.23 -17.84
C SER A 6 8.54 -20.09 -17.65
N HIS A 7 7.64 -19.92 -18.58
CA HIS A 7 6.57 -18.95 -18.46
C HIS A 7 5.73 -19.33 -17.26
N VAL A 8 5.76 -18.51 -16.21
CA VAL A 8 4.88 -18.66 -15.05
C VAL A 8 3.43 -18.63 -15.54
N THR A 9 2.68 -19.65 -15.22
CA THR A 9 1.29 -19.82 -15.67
C THR A 9 0.33 -18.96 -14.82
N HIS A 10 -0.87 -18.75 -15.34
CA HIS A 10 -1.94 -18.09 -14.57
C HIS A 10 -2.22 -18.80 -13.25
N ASP A 11 -2.31 -20.13 -13.28
CA ASP A 11 -2.62 -20.94 -12.08
C ASP A 11 -1.52 -20.80 -11.01
N GLU A 12 -0.25 -20.74 -11.41
CA GLU A 12 0.86 -20.49 -10.49
C GLU A 12 0.80 -19.10 -9.87
N ILE A 13 0.43 -18.07 -10.66
CA ILE A 13 0.23 -16.71 -10.16
C ILE A 13 -0.90 -16.68 -9.11
N MET A 14 -2.03 -17.32 -9.41
CA MET A 14 -3.17 -17.35 -8.49
C MET A 14 -2.89 -18.18 -7.24
N ALA A 15 -2.15 -19.29 -7.36
CA ALA A 15 -1.72 -20.08 -6.22
C ALA A 15 -0.79 -19.27 -5.28
N GLU A 16 0.15 -18.52 -5.84
CA GLU A 16 1.01 -17.65 -5.06
C GLU A 16 0.21 -16.51 -4.39
N ALA A 17 -0.75 -15.92 -5.10
CA ALA A 17 -1.64 -14.91 -4.53
C ALA A 17 -2.41 -15.45 -3.32
N GLU A 18 -2.99 -16.65 -3.42
CA GLU A 18 -3.69 -17.28 -2.29
C GLU A 18 -2.74 -17.61 -1.13
N ARG A 19 -1.51 -18.04 -1.43
CA ARG A 19 -0.50 -18.29 -0.41
C ARG A 19 -0.12 -17.03 0.36
N ILE A 20 0.10 -15.91 -0.34
CA ILE A 20 0.42 -14.62 0.28
C ILE A 20 -0.79 -14.09 1.06
N LYS A 21 -2.00 -14.20 0.51
CA LYS A 21 -3.24 -13.76 1.16
C LYS A 21 -3.50 -14.51 2.47
N ALA A 22 -3.19 -15.81 2.50
CA ALA A 22 -3.34 -16.63 3.70
C ALA A 22 -2.43 -16.21 4.87
N LEU A 23 -1.39 -15.41 4.62
CA LEU A 23 -0.53 -14.85 5.67
C LEU A 23 -1.23 -13.75 6.49
N GLY A 24 -2.38 -13.23 6.02
CA GLY A 24 -3.10 -12.16 6.70
C GLY A 24 -2.28 -10.86 6.78
N GLU A 25 -2.30 -10.20 7.93
CA GLU A 25 -1.52 -8.99 8.23
C GLU A 25 -0.04 -9.34 8.44
N ALA A 26 0.63 -9.72 7.36
CA ALA A 26 1.97 -10.33 7.39
C ALA A 26 3.10 -9.34 7.64
N SER A 27 2.87 -8.05 7.48
CA SER A 27 3.87 -7.03 7.79
C SER A 27 3.32 -5.97 8.72
N GLU A 28 4.18 -5.47 9.60
CA GLU A 28 3.88 -4.39 10.52
C GLU A 28 4.99 -3.35 10.49
N SER A 29 4.60 -2.08 10.56
CA SER A 29 5.52 -0.96 10.71
C SER A 29 5.00 0.01 11.76
N GLN A 30 5.89 0.40 12.67
CA GLN A 30 5.63 1.41 13.69
C GLN A 30 6.02 2.79 13.18
N ALA A 31 5.20 3.80 13.45
CA ALA A 31 5.57 5.19 13.21
C ALA A 31 6.86 5.52 13.99
N PRO A 32 7.84 6.19 13.37
CA PRO A 32 9.10 6.55 14.06
C PRO A 32 8.91 7.60 15.15
N TYR A 33 7.82 8.33 15.11
CA TYR A 33 7.48 9.40 16.06
C TYR A 33 5.97 9.39 16.32
N PRO A 34 5.52 9.77 17.51
CA PRO A 34 4.09 9.96 17.77
C PRO A 34 3.51 11.07 16.90
N VAL A 35 2.21 11.05 16.74
CA VAL A 35 1.46 12.15 16.11
C VAL A 35 1.83 13.46 16.80
N ASN A 36 2.22 14.47 16.02
CA ASN A 36 2.71 15.73 16.59
C ASN A 36 2.22 16.97 15.84
N GLN A 37 2.07 18.06 16.57
CA GLN A 37 1.51 19.30 16.04
C GLN A 37 2.39 19.97 14.98
N ALA A 38 3.71 19.81 15.06
CA ALA A 38 4.63 20.42 14.09
C ALA A 38 4.43 19.82 12.70
N THR A 39 4.32 18.48 12.60
CA THR A 39 4.06 17.80 11.32
C THR A 39 2.67 18.13 10.79
N ILE A 40 1.64 18.19 11.65
CA ILE A 40 0.29 18.62 11.26
C ILE A 40 0.34 20.04 10.69
N GLY A 41 0.96 20.98 11.39
CA GLY A 41 1.07 22.38 10.96
C GLY A 41 1.76 22.50 9.60
N THR A 42 2.91 21.86 9.42
CA THR A 42 3.63 21.85 8.16
C THR A 42 2.78 21.29 7.01
N TRP A 43 2.03 20.22 7.27
CA TRP A 43 1.15 19.62 6.26
C TRP A 43 0.00 20.58 5.88
N LEU A 44 -0.65 21.21 6.87
CA LEU A 44 -1.72 22.19 6.64
C LEU A 44 -1.22 23.37 5.80
N ASP A 45 -0.04 23.90 6.14
CA ASP A 45 0.56 25.01 5.43
C ASP A 45 0.92 24.65 3.98
N ALA A 46 1.48 23.43 3.76
CA ALA A 46 1.79 22.91 2.43
C ALA A 46 0.54 22.71 1.56
N MET A 47 -0.58 22.32 2.17
CA MET A 47 -1.85 22.11 1.47
C MET A 47 -2.67 23.40 1.32
N GLY A 48 -2.23 24.52 1.89
CA GLY A 48 -2.99 25.76 1.92
C GLY A 48 -4.33 25.63 2.64
N TYR A 49 -4.39 24.77 3.67
CA TYR A 49 -5.62 24.43 4.38
C TYR A 49 -5.54 24.89 5.83
N ASP A 50 -6.50 25.72 6.25
CA ASP A 50 -6.60 26.19 7.62
C ASP A 50 -7.89 25.71 8.28
N ASN A 51 -7.75 25.03 9.42
CA ASN A 51 -8.85 24.52 10.21
C ASN A 51 -8.42 24.43 11.68
N GLU A 52 -9.14 25.16 12.54
CA GLU A 52 -8.83 25.24 13.96
C GLU A 52 -8.80 23.87 14.65
N ARG A 53 -9.67 22.94 14.25
CA ARG A 53 -9.68 21.56 14.77
C ARG A 53 -8.33 20.88 14.64
N PHE A 54 -7.70 21.03 13.47
CA PHE A 54 -6.40 20.41 13.21
C PHE A 54 -5.24 21.22 13.80
N ARG A 55 -5.43 22.53 13.99
CA ARG A 55 -4.46 23.35 14.71
C ARG A 55 -4.47 23.09 16.22
N SER A 56 -5.52 22.47 16.75
CA SER A 56 -5.70 22.19 18.19
C SER A 56 -5.49 20.72 18.58
N GLY A 57 -4.76 19.94 17.81
CA GLY A 57 -4.28 18.63 18.24
C GLY A 57 -4.91 17.41 17.60
N GLU A 58 -5.81 17.57 16.61
CA GLU A 58 -6.26 16.46 15.77
C GLU A 58 -5.55 16.47 14.42
N ALA A 59 -5.17 15.32 13.92
CA ALA A 59 -4.57 15.20 12.60
C ALA A 59 -5.66 15.09 11.53
N PRO A 60 -5.51 15.75 10.37
CA PRO A 60 -6.35 15.49 9.22
C PRO A 60 -6.36 14.00 8.86
N PRO A 61 -7.53 13.40 8.53
CA PRO A 61 -7.63 11.97 8.28
C PRO A 61 -6.71 11.49 7.16
N SER A 62 -6.52 12.29 6.11
CA SER A 62 -5.61 11.99 5.00
C SER A 62 -4.13 11.86 5.41
N MET A 63 -3.76 12.30 6.61
CA MET A 63 -2.43 12.10 7.16
C MET A 63 -2.19 10.70 7.75
N ALA A 64 -3.17 9.80 7.80
CA ALA A 64 -3.01 8.48 8.42
C ALA A 64 -1.75 7.76 7.93
N GLN A 65 -1.51 7.73 6.63
CA GLN A 65 -0.30 7.11 6.07
C GLN A 65 1.00 7.90 6.30
N VAL A 66 0.91 9.22 6.54
CA VAL A 66 2.10 10.08 6.71
C VAL A 66 2.93 9.63 7.90
N TRP A 67 2.29 9.24 8.99
CA TRP A 67 2.94 8.84 10.23
C TRP A 67 3.80 7.58 10.10
N THR A 68 3.36 6.65 9.25
CA THR A 68 4.03 5.36 9.03
C THR A 68 4.80 5.29 7.72
N MET A 69 4.94 6.38 6.99
CA MET A 69 5.75 6.42 5.77
C MET A 69 7.22 6.11 6.10
N PRO A 70 7.84 5.21 5.35
CA PRO A 70 9.26 4.97 5.51
C PRO A 70 10.05 6.22 5.16
N GLY A 71 11.06 6.57 5.97
CA GLY A 71 11.97 7.66 5.65
C GLY A 71 12.80 7.36 4.39
N LEU A 72 13.50 8.38 3.89
CA LEU A 72 14.37 8.26 2.74
C LEU A 72 15.39 7.12 2.93
N GLY A 73 15.50 6.26 1.92
CA GLY A 73 16.41 5.11 1.93
C GLY A 73 15.92 3.90 2.74
N ARG A 74 14.79 3.97 3.41
CA ARG A 74 14.19 2.81 4.08
C ARG A 74 13.37 2.00 3.08
N LYS A 75 13.56 0.68 3.12
CA LYS A 75 12.76 -0.27 2.34
C LYS A 75 11.55 -0.72 3.16
N ARG A 76 10.50 -1.13 2.47
CA ARG A 76 9.38 -1.83 3.10
C ARG A 76 9.88 -3.15 3.71
N PRO A 77 9.22 -3.66 4.77
CA PRO A 77 9.54 -4.98 5.29
C PRO A 77 9.55 -6.04 4.18
N PRO A 78 10.49 -6.98 4.16
CA PRO A 78 10.56 -8.01 3.12
C PRO A 78 9.33 -8.93 3.09
N GLU A 79 8.59 -8.99 4.17
CA GLU A 79 7.32 -9.71 4.32
C GLU A 79 6.11 -8.92 3.81
N ASP A 80 6.28 -7.66 3.37
CA ASP A 80 5.17 -6.84 2.87
C ASP A 80 4.43 -7.54 1.71
N PRO A 81 3.13 -7.85 1.87
CA PRO A 81 2.42 -8.70 0.91
C PRO A 81 2.29 -8.07 -0.48
N LEU A 82 2.13 -6.74 -0.56
CA LEU A 82 2.06 -6.05 -1.85
C LEU A 82 3.40 -6.13 -2.58
N SER A 83 4.50 -5.89 -1.87
CA SER A 83 5.86 -5.97 -2.43
C SER A 83 6.15 -7.38 -2.93
N ARG A 84 5.85 -8.41 -2.14
CA ARG A 84 6.05 -9.81 -2.52
C ARG A 84 5.26 -10.19 -3.77
N MET A 85 3.97 -9.84 -3.82
CA MET A 85 3.13 -10.18 -4.97
C MET A 85 3.55 -9.41 -6.23
N THR A 86 3.89 -8.13 -6.10
CA THR A 86 4.34 -7.32 -7.24
C THR A 86 5.71 -7.75 -7.74
N GLU A 87 6.61 -8.20 -6.86
CA GLU A 87 7.90 -8.77 -7.24
C GLU A 87 7.72 -10.12 -7.97
N TYR A 88 6.87 -11.00 -7.46
CA TYR A 88 6.52 -12.25 -8.12
C TYR A 88 6.01 -12.00 -9.55
N LEU A 89 5.08 -11.07 -9.73
CA LEU A 89 4.57 -10.69 -11.05
C LEU A 89 5.66 -10.06 -11.95
N THR A 90 6.59 -9.29 -11.36
CA THR A 90 7.73 -8.75 -12.12
C THR A 90 8.58 -9.87 -12.70
N ASN A 91 8.89 -10.88 -11.88
CA ASN A 91 9.65 -12.05 -12.28
C ASN A 91 8.89 -12.92 -13.30
N ALA A 92 7.56 -12.89 -13.28
CA ALA A 92 6.68 -13.53 -14.26
C ALA A 92 6.52 -12.71 -15.57
N GLY A 93 7.24 -11.57 -15.73
CA GLY A 93 7.24 -10.76 -16.95
C GLY A 93 6.33 -9.52 -16.91
N TYR A 94 5.50 -9.34 -15.87
CA TYR A 94 4.63 -8.17 -15.71
C TYR A 94 5.41 -7.04 -15.02
N ALA A 95 6.41 -6.48 -15.71
CA ALA A 95 7.39 -5.59 -15.11
C ALA A 95 6.86 -4.17 -14.82
N ALA A 96 5.96 -3.66 -15.67
CA ALA A 96 5.41 -2.31 -15.48
C ALA A 96 4.42 -2.25 -14.32
N VAL A 97 4.33 -1.08 -13.68
CA VAL A 97 3.42 -0.85 -12.55
C VAL A 97 2.73 0.51 -12.66
N LEU A 98 1.44 0.55 -12.31
CA LEU A 98 0.64 1.77 -12.23
C LEU A 98 -0.30 1.69 -11.03
N GLY A 99 -0.32 2.73 -10.19
CA GLY A 99 -1.36 2.89 -9.16
C GLY A 99 -2.69 3.23 -9.82
N THR A 100 -3.76 2.50 -9.47
CA THR A 100 -5.07 2.65 -10.13
C THR A 100 -6.16 3.16 -9.20
N ASN A 101 -6.20 2.68 -7.97
CA ASN A 101 -7.24 3.01 -7.01
C ASN A 101 -6.68 3.15 -5.60
N CYS A 102 -7.30 4.04 -4.84
CA CYS A 102 -7.06 4.19 -3.41
C CYS A 102 -8.42 4.50 -2.75
N GLU A 103 -8.86 3.61 -1.84
CA GLU A 103 -10.06 3.78 -1.04
C GLU A 103 -9.65 3.82 0.43
N GLN A 104 -10.10 4.83 1.17
CA GLN A 104 -9.73 5.00 2.57
C GLN A 104 -10.98 5.16 3.44
N SER A 105 -10.95 4.55 4.62
CA SER A 105 -11.96 4.69 5.66
C SER A 105 -11.30 5.09 6.96
N TYR A 106 -11.95 5.97 7.71
CA TYR A 106 -11.44 6.53 8.96
C TYR A 106 -12.47 6.32 10.05
N GLU A 107 -12.12 5.54 11.08
CA GLU A 107 -12.98 5.31 12.24
C GLU A 107 -13.00 6.52 13.16
N ARG A 108 -11.84 7.15 13.31
CA ARG A 108 -11.67 8.42 13.99
C ARG A 108 -10.41 9.16 13.51
N TYR A 109 -10.28 10.41 13.91
CA TYR A 109 -9.08 11.19 13.65
C TYR A 109 -8.00 10.88 14.70
N LEU A 110 -6.76 10.87 14.27
CA LEU A 110 -5.61 10.71 15.15
C LEU A 110 -5.39 11.99 15.96
N ARG A 111 -4.84 11.84 17.17
CA ARG A 111 -4.57 12.95 18.08
C ARG A 111 -3.08 13.05 18.39
N VAL A 112 -2.63 14.27 18.66
CA VAL A 112 -1.25 14.52 19.10
C VAL A 112 -0.91 13.66 20.32
N GLY A 113 0.27 13.02 20.27
CA GLY A 113 0.76 12.09 21.28
C GLY A 113 0.46 10.64 21.06
N GLU A 114 -0.38 10.29 20.07
CA GLU A 114 -0.69 8.89 19.77
C GLU A 114 0.44 8.22 18.98
N ASP A 115 0.77 6.98 19.37
CA ASP A 115 1.67 6.09 18.66
C ASP A 115 0.89 5.27 17.65
N VAL A 116 1.30 5.34 16.39
CA VAL A 116 0.59 4.73 15.26
C VAL A 116 1.41 3.57 14.70
N ARG A 117 0.77 2.44 14.48
CA ARG A 117 1.33 1.33 13.69
C ARG A 117 0.43 1.04 12.49
N VAL A 118 1.01 0.46 11.45
CA VAL A 118 0.28 -0.01 10.27
C VAL A 118 0.62 -1.47 10.00
N THR A 119 -0.39 -2.25 9.68
CA THR A 119 -0.23 -3.60 9.13
C THR A 119 -0.58 -3.61 7.65
N SER A 120 -0.10 -4.61 6.93
CA SER A 120 -0.42 -4.82 5.51
C SER A 120 -0.78 -6.27 5.24
N ALA A 121 -1.84 -6.46 4.45
CA ALA A 121 -2.31 -7.75 3.97
C ALA A 121 -2.57 -7.70 2.46
N LEU A 122 -2.47 -8.84 1.79
CA LEU A 122 -2.95 -8.96 0.41
C LEU A 122 -4.47 -9.14 0.43
N ASP A 123 -5.20 -8.21 -0.17
CA ASP A 123 -6.66 -8.29 -0.27
C ASP A 123 -7.09 -9.16 -1.46
N SER A 124 -6.61 -8.84 -2.65
CA SER A 124 -6.99 -9.57 -3.86
C SER A 124 -5.99 -9.43 -5.00
N VAL A 125 -5.99 -10.43 -5.87
CA VAL A 125 -5.31 -10.41 -7.17
C VAL A 125 -6.33 -10.79 -8.24
N VAL A 126 -6.49 -9.96 -9.27
CA VAL A 126 -7.47 -10.17 -10.34
C VAL A 126 -6.80 -10.01 -11.70
N GLY A 127 -6.90 -11.02 -12.52
CA GLY A 127 -6.37 -11.01 -13.88
C GLY A 127 -6.29 -12.42 -14.50
N PRO A 128 -5.67 -12.57 -15.68
CA PRO A 128 -5.16 -11.46 -16.47
C PRO A 128 -6.28 -10.60 -17.06
N LYS A 129 -6.06 -9.30 -17.15
CA LYS A 129 -7.00 -8.35 -17.75
C LYS A 129 -6.30 -7.56 -18.86
N ARG A 130 -7.00 -7.38 -19.98
CA ARG A 130 -6.55 -6.47 -21.05
C ARG A 130 -7.03 -5.07 -20.75
N THR A 131 -6.11 -4.13 -20.74
CA THR A 131 -6.34 -2.71 -20.49
C THR A 131 -5.77 -1.86 -21.62
N ALA A 132 -6.04 -0.56 -21.59
CA ALA A 132 -5.41 0.38 -22.53
C ALA A 132 -3.88 0.41 -22.40
N MET A 133 -3.35 0.13 -21.20
CA MET A 133 -1.91 0.12 -20.92
C MET A 133 -1.21 -1.17 -21.35
N GLY A 134 -1.93 -2.29 -21.37
CA GLY A 134 -1.41 -3.63 -21.65
C GLY A 134 -2.22 -4.70 -20.95
N GLU A 135 -1.67 -5.91 -20.93
CA GLU A 135 -2.27 -7.05 -20.23
C GLU A 135 -1.59 -7.25 -18.87
N GLY A 136 -2.36 -7.50 -17.82
CA GLY A 136 -1.79 -7.67 -16.50
C GLY A 136 -2.76 -8.03 -15.40
N TYR A 137 -2.28 -7.92 -14.16
CA TYR A 137 -2.98 -8.26 -12.94
C TYR A 137 -3.16 -7.04 -12.05
N PHE A 138 -4.37 -6.85 -11.54
CA PHE A 138 -4.65 -5.90 -10.47
C PHE A 138 -4.34 -6.56 -9.12
N VAL A 139 -3.46 -5.94 -8.37
CA VAL A 139 -3.08 -6.36 -7.02
C VAL A 139 -3.60 -5.32 -6.04
N THR A 140 -4.43 -5.74 -5.09
CA THR A 140 -4.98 -4.86 -4.05
C THR A 140 -4.39 -5.27 -2.71
N SER A 141 -3.81 -4.32 -1.99
CA SER A 141 -3.43 -4.47 -0.58
C SER A 141 -4.42 -3.77 0.33
N ARG A 142 -4.57 -4.32 1.53
CA ARG A 142 -5.27 -3.68 2.65
C ARG A 142 -4.22 -3.24 3.66
N ASN A 143 -4.22 -1.96 3.98
CA ASN A 143 -3.41 -1.40 5.05
C ASN A 143 -4.35 -0.96 6.19
N THR A 144 -4.01 -1.32 7.42
CA THR A 144 -4.82 -1.01 8.60
C THR A 144 -3.94 -0.27 9.62
N TRP A 145 -4.37 0.92 10.01
CA TRP A 145 -3.70 1.73 11.03
C TRP A 145 -4.33 1.53 12.38
N TYR A 146 -3.49 1.42 13.39
CA TYR A 146 -3.87 1.17 14.77
C TYR A 146 -3.25 2.19 15.72
N VAL A 147 -3.97 2.46 16.81
CA VAL A 147 -3.46 3.06 18.03
C VAL A 147 -3.71 2.05 19.16
N GLY A 148 -2.66 1.45 19.72
CA GLY A 148 -2.82 0.26 20.53
C GLY A 148 -3.49 -0.86 19.72
N ASP A 149 -4.62 -1.37 20.22
CA ASP A 149 -5.43 -2.38 19.55
C ASP A 149 -6.63 -1.82 18.77
N GLU A 150 -6.82 -0.49 18.82
CA GLU A 150 -7.93 0.18 18.14
C GLU A 150 -7.59 0.42 16.67
N VAL A 151 -8.45 -0.04 15.75
CA VAL A 151 -8.40 0.32 14.33
C VAL A 151 -8.85 1.77 14.18
N VAL A 152 -8.01 2.62 13.60
CA VAL A 152 -8.30 4.05 13.39
C VAL A 152 -8.51 4.41 11.93
N ALA A 153 -7.90 3.65 11.02
CA ALA A 153 -8.10 3.85 9.57
C ALA A 153 -7.79 2.57 8.80
N THR A 154 -8.37 2.45 7.61
CA THR A 154 -8.05 1.40 6.65
C THR A 154 -7.88 1.99 5.25
N MET A 155 -7.08 1.34 4.42
CA MET A 155 -6.87 1.72 3.02
C MET A 155 -6.81 0.47 2.14
N LEU A 156 -7.61 0.45 1.08
CA LEU A 156 -7.40 -0.44 -0.04
C LEU A 156 -6.61 0.31 -1.11
N PHE A 157 -5.42 -0.19 -1.42
CA PHE A 157 -4.56 0.37 -2.44
C PHE A 157 -4.36 -0.64 -3.56
N ARG A 158 -4.71 -0.26 -4.79
CA ARG A 158 -4.65 -1.13 -5.96
C ARG A 158 -3.63 -0.66 -6.96
N VAL A 159 -2.80 -1.58 -7.42
CA VAL A 159 -1.87 -1.37 -8.53
C VAL A 159 -2.19 -2.33 -9.67
N LEU A 160 -1.90 -1.92 -10.89
CA LEU A 160 -1.85 -2.78 -12.06
C LEU A 160 -0.39 -3.14 -12.33
N LYS A 161 -0.06 -4.44 -12.33
CA LYS A 161 1.19 -5.00 -12.82
C LYS A 161 0.94 -5.53 -14.22
N PHE A 162 1.68 -5.05 -15.24
CA PHE A 162 1.33 -5.33 -16.63
C PHE A 162 2.54 -5.43 -17.57
N ILE A 163 2.30 -6.08 -18.70
CA ILE A 163 3.17 -6.07 -19.87
C ILE A 163 2.68 -4.94 -20.78
N PRO A 164 3.49 -3.88 -21.01
CA PRO A 164 3.07 -2.76 -21.86
C PRO A 164 2.74 -3.22 -23.28
N ARG A 165 1.77 -2.55 -23.92
CA ARG A 165 1.56 -2.74 -25.35
C ARG A 165 2.76 -2.20 -26.10
N GLU A 166 3.20 -2.93 -27.13
CA GLU A 166 4.10 -2.38 -28.13
C GLU A 166 3.42 -1.18 -28.78
N LYS A 167 4.14 -0.07 -28.86
CA LYS A 167 3.65 1.07 -29.64
C LYS A 167 3.68 0.67 -31.10
N PRO A 168 2.61 0.95 -31.88
CA PRO A 168 2.62 0.72 -33.32
C PRO A 168 3.67 1.57 -34.03
#